data_db35f8b108370fe39f3de4970c187939
#
_entry.id   db35f8b108370fe39f3de4970c187939
#
_cell.length_a   1.000
_cell.length_b   1.000
_cell.length_c   1.000
_cell.angle_alpha   90.00
_cell.angle_beta   90.00
_cell.angle_gamma   90.00
#
_symmetry.space_group_name_H-M   'P 1'
#
loop_
_entity.id
_entity.type
_entity.pdbx_description
1 polymer ?
#
loop_
_entity_poly.entity_id
_entity_poly.type
_entity_poly.pdbx_seq_one_letter_code
_entity_poly.pdbx_strand_id
1 'polypeptide(L)'
;PPLAPSPPPAPPAQLSLADRLAEFPCHSTILTPHTEFAMRGLIEISRGCPYKCEFCVMGYQPYRYRWRAAEEIEETARMFRAHTNRVGLVASAVGIHREIEDICERLDRLDLDVSFSSLRVEDVKPRMIETLLRSGQRILTIAPEAGAEALRRRLRKDLSDARIEDFVAQCFERGMIHLKLYYMIGLPGET
;
A
#
# COMPACT_ATOMS: atom_id res chain seq x y z
N PRO A 1 -5.66 45.26 23.68
CA PRO A 1 -4.78 44.54 24.55
C PRO A 1 -3.77 43.77 23.70
N PRO A 2 -2.45 43.82 23.98
CA PRO A 2 -1.47 43.06 23.25
C PRO A 2 -1.74 41.56 23.39
N LEU A 3 -1.63 40.82 22.29
CA LEU A 3 -1.73 39.36 22.30
C LEU A 3 -0.63 38.78 23.22
N ALA A 4 -1.00 37.85 24.06
CA ALA A 4 -0.04 37.12 24.88
C ALA A 4 1.03 36.47 23.99
N PRO A 5 2.29 36.44 24.38
CA PRO A 5 3.35 35.79 23.61
C PRO A 5 2.98 34.31 23.40
N SER A 6 3.16 33.83 22.18
CA SER A 6 2.95 32.40 21.85
C SER A 6 3.81 31.53 22.75
N PRO A 7 3.30 30.40 23.25
CA PRO A 7 4.10 29.47 24.02
C PRO A 7 5.31 28.98 23.19
N PRO A 8 6.45 28.69 23.82
CA PRO A 8 7.60 28.16 23.12
C PRO A 8 7.20 26.88 22.35
N PRO A 9 7.82 26.63 21.18
CA PRO A 9 7.53 25.40 20.44
C PRO A 9 7.82 24.18 21.34
N ALA A 10 6.90 23.23 21.31
CA ALA A 10 7.10 21.96 22.03
C ALA A 10 8.41 21.32 21.55
N PRO A 11 9.16 20.65 22.44
CA PRO A 11 10.35 19.92 22.04
C PRO A 11 9.95 18.90 20.96
N PRO A 12 10.85 18.65 19.98
CA PRO A 12 10.56 17.67 18.94
C PRO A 12 10.20 16.33 19.59
N ALA A 13 9.07 15.75 19.17
CA ALA A 13 8.63 14.46 19.67
C ALA A 13 9.77 13.45 19.50
N GLN A 14 10.18 12.79 20.56
CA GLN A 14 11.11 11.68 20.47
C GLN A 14 10.40 10.53 19.74
N LEU A 15 10.87 10.24 18.52
CA LEU A 15 10.35 9.17 17.71
C LEU A 15 10.82 7.84 18.31
N SER A 16 9.90 7.07 18.87
CA SER A 16 10.16 5.69 19.22
C SER A 16 10.31 4.87 17.95
N LEU A 17 11.52 4.44 17.65
CA LEU A 17 11.83 3.51 16.56
C LEU A 17 11.69 2.09 17.10
N ALA A 18 10.46 1.64 17.34
CA ALA A 18 10.21 0.24 17.65
C ALA A 18 10.72 -0.62 16.50
N ASP A 19 11.70 -1.48 16.77
CA ASP A 19 12.27 -2.39 15.77
C ASP A 19 11.27 -3.49 15.40
N ARG A 20 10.36 -3.81 16.30
CA ARG A 20 9.33 -4.86 16.12
C ARG A 20 7.95 -4.22 16.03
N LEU A 21 7.33 -4.32 14.88
CA LEU A 21 5.95 -3.85 14.67
C LEU A 21 4.92 -4.68 15.46
N ALA A 22 5.22 -5.94 15.76
CA ALA A 22 4.37 -6.84 16.52
C ALA A 22 3.96 -6.30 17.91
N GLU A 23 4.80 -5.45 18.51
CA GLU A 23 4.52 -4.85 19.82
C GLU A 23 3.38 -3.82 19.78
N PHE A 24 3.02 -3.37 18.59
CA PHE A 24 2.02 -2.32 18.38
C PHE A 24 0.98 -2.81 17.36
N PRO A 25 -0.22 -3.21 17.83
CA PRO A 25 -1.29 -3.55 16.90
C PRO A 25 -1.61 -2.34 16.02
N CYS A 26 -1.69 -2.57 14.72
CA CYS A 26 -2.03 -1.53 13.76
C CYS A 26 -3.06 -2.05 12.76
N HIS A 27 -4.29 -1.96 13.19
CA HIS A 27 -5.46 -2.32 12.40
C HIS A 27 -6.63 -1.39 12.76
N SER A 28 -7.64 -1.32 11.92
CA SER A 28 -8.85 -0.55 12.23
C SER A 28 -9.56 -1.15 13.44
N THR A 29 -9.92 -0.30 14.40
CA THR A 29 -10.66 -0.68 15.61
C THR A 29 -12.16 -0.49 15.45
N ILE A 30 -12.58 0.22 14.42
CA ILE A 30 -13.98 0.53 14.12
C ILE A 30 -14.32 -0.01 12.74
N LEU A 31 -15.35 -0.83 12.67
CA LEU A 31 -16.00 -1.27 11.42
C LEU A 31 -17.34 -0.55 11.30
N THR A 32 -17.54 0.17 10.22
CA THR A 32 -18.77 0.92 9.98
C THR A 32 -19.08 0.95 8.49
N PRO A 33 -20.36 0.94 8.09
CA PRO A 33 -20.75 1.10 6.69
C PRO A 33 -20.60 2.55 6.18
N HIS A 34 -20.35 3.52 7.08
CA HIS A 34 -20.40 4.95 6.78
C HIS A 34 -19.01 5.56 6.45
N THR A 35 -18.09 4.77 5.91
CA THR A 35 -16.78 5.24 5.46
C THR A 35 -16.50 4.76 4.04
N GLU A 36 -15.47 5.32 3.39
CA GLU A 36 -14.97 4.85 2.09
C GLU A 36 -14.60 3.34 2.12
N PHE A 37 -14.10 2.87 3.27
CA PHE A 37 -13.75 1.46 3.50
C PHE A 37 -14.88 0.68 4.20
N ALA A 38 -16.11 0.93 3.81
CA ALA A 38 -17.30 0.37 4.44
C ALA A 38 -17.15 -1.11 4.86
N MET A 39 -17.26 -1.39 6.17
CA MET A 39 -17.15 -2.72 6.78
C MET A 39 -15.86 -3.47 6.41
N ARG A 40 -14.75 -2.76 6.11
CA ARG A 40 -13.46 -3.37 5.78
C ARG A 40 -12.48 -3.25 6.95
N GLY A 41 -11.96 -4.37 7.40
CA GLY A 41 -10.87 -4.41 8.39
C GLY A 41 -9.54 -4.04 7.74
N LEU A 42 -8.97 -2.88 8.07
CA LEU A 42 -7.67 -2.47 7.55
C LEU A 42 -6.55 -3.04 8.43
N ILE A 43 -5.53 -3.60 7.81
CA ILE A 43 -4.37 -4.21 8.46
C ILE A 43 -3.11 -3.59 7.89
N GLU A 44 -2.32 -2.88 8.70
CA GLU A 44 -1.00 -2.41 8.32
C GLU A 44 -0.02 -3.59 8.32
N ILE A 45 0.48 -3.96 7.15
CA ILE A 45 1.38 -5.10 6.98
C ILE A 45 2.85 -4.72 7.04
N SER A 46 3.18 -3.44 6.75
CA SER A 46 4.54 -2.94 6.85
C SER A 46 4.57 -1.43 7.01
N ARG A 47 5.65 -0.92 7.56
CA ARG A 47 5.88 0.51 7.79
C ARG A 47 7.22 0.95 7.25
N GLY A 48 7.25 2.18 6.68
CA GLY A 48 8.40 2.73 5.97
C GLY A 48 8.38 2.35 4.49
N CYS A 49 9.34 2.88 3.73
CA CYS A 49 9.48 2.58 2.32
C CYS A 49 10.97 2.63 1.94
N PRO A 50 11.52 1.62 1.27
CA PRO A 50 12.92 1.62 0.85
C PRO A 50 13.17 2.46 -0.41
N TYR A 51 12.10 2.81 -1.13
CA TYR A 51 12.19 3.61 -2.35
C TYR A 51 12.47 5.08 -2.04
N LYS A 52 13.19 5.73 -2.93
CA LYS A 52 13.61 7.13 -2.83
C LYS A 52 12.98 7.98 -3.95
N CYS A 53 11.67 7.78 -4.21
CA CYS A 53 10.97 8.59 -5.21
C CYS A 53 11.05 10.08 -4.85
N GLU A 54 11.43 10.94 -5.80
CA GLU A 54 11.73 12.36 -5.56
C GLU A 54 10.56 13.19 -5.00
N PHE A 55 9.35 12.75 -5.26
CA PHE A 55 8.11 13.41 -4.81
C PHE A 55 7.56 12.89 -3.48
N CYS A 56 8.14 11.81 -2.92
CA CYS A 56 7.52 11.08 -1.82
C CYS A 56 8.33 11.16 -0.52
N VAL A 57 7.77 11.78 0.50
CA VAL A 57 8.42 11.92 1.81
C VAL A 57 8.71 10.58 2.49
N MET A 58 7.96 9.52 2.19
CA MET A 58 8.06 8.23 2.89
C MET A 58 9.43 7.57 2.75
N GLY A 59 10.09 7.69 1.61
CA GLY A 59 11.42 7.16 1.39
C GLY A 59 12.54 7.94 2.09
N TYR A 60 12.26 9.15 2.57
CA TYR A 60 13.25 10.03 3.22
C TYR A 60 13.05 10.13 4.73
N GLN A 61 12.06 9.45 5.27
CA GLN A 61 11.88 9.34 6.71
C GLN A 61 13.03 8.56 7.34
N PRO A 62 13.42 8.86 8.59
CA PRO A 62 14.51 8.17 9.28
C PRO A 62 14.19 6.72 9.66
N TYR A 63 13.00 6.26 9.31
CA TYR A 63 12.54 4.92 9.64
C TYR A 63 13.05 3.90 8.64
N ARG A 64 13.58 2.78 9.16
CA ARG A 64 13.84 1.61 8.35
C ARG A 64 12.51 0.98 7.89
N TYR A 65 12.53 0.33 6.74
CA TYR A 65 11.44 -0.53 6.32
C TYR A 65 11.33 -1.72 7.29
N ARG A 66 10.14 -1.94 7.82
CA ARG A 66 9.79 -3.02 8.75
C ARG A 66 8.49 -3.64 8.32
N TRP A 67 8.31 -4.92 8.57
CA TRP A 67 7.10 -5.66 8.20
C TRP A 67 6.63 -6.54 9.34
N ARG A 68 5.37 -6.94 9.30
CA ARG A 68 4.76 -7.92 10.21
C ARG A 68 4.88 -9.29 9.59
N ALA A 69 5.05 -10.33 10.40
CA ALA A 69 5.05 -11.71 9.94
C ALA A 69 3.67 -12.08 9.35
N ALA A 70 3.65 -12.99 8.39
CA ALA A 70 2.41 -13.45 7.77
C ALA A 70 1.44 -14.05 8.80
N GLU A 71 1.96 -14.73 9.82
CA GLU A 71 1.19 -15.27 10.95
C GLU A 71 0.45 -14.18 11.73
N GLU A 72 1.11 -13.06 12.03
CA GLU A 72 0.50 -11.94 12.76
C GLU A 72 -0.63 -11.27 11.96
N ILE A 73 -0.42 -11.18 10.64
CA ILE A 73 -1.42 -10.65 9.72
C ILE A 73 -2.62 -11.59 9.64
N GLU A 74 -2.39 -12.89 9.54
CA GLU A 74 -3.44 -13.91 9.53
C GLU A 74 -4.25 -13.89 10.83
N GLU A 75 -3.59 -13.80 12.00
CA GLU A 75 -4.26 -13.72 13.30
C GLU A 75 -5.17 -12.49 13.37
N THR A 76 -4.66 -11.33 12.96
CA THR A 76 -5.46 -10.09 12.88
C THR A 76 -6.64 -10.25 11.92
N ALA A 77 -6.44 -10.90 10.78
CA ALA A 77 -7.49 -11.16 9.80
C ALA A 77 -8.57 -12.09 10.36
N ARG A 78 -8.19 -13.10 11.15
CA ARG A 78 -9.15 -13.98 11.86
C ARG A 78 -10.04 -13.23 12.84
N MET A 79 -9.51 -12.21 13.53
CA MET A 79 -10.32 -11.33 14.39
C MET A 79 -11.39 -10.61 13.57
N PHE A 80 -11.04 -10.11 12.40
CA PHE A 80 -12.03 -9.45 11.53
C PHE A 80 -13.07 -10.41 10.98
N ARG A 81 -12.70 -11.67 10.71
CA ARG A 81 -13.60 -12.68 10.13
C ARG A 81 -14.88 -12.89 10.97
N ALA A 82 -14.83 -12.61 12.27
CA ALA A 82 -16.01 -12.67 13.15
C ALA A 82 -17.03 -11.55 12.86
N HIS A 83 -16.64 -10.49 12.16
CA HIS A 83 -17.45 -9.28 11.96
C HIS A 83 -17.63 -8.90 10.48
N THR A 84 -16.69 -9.30 9.63
CA THR A 84 -16.70 -8.99 8.20
C THR A 84 -15.88 -10.03 7.44
N ASN A 85 -16.20 -10.23 6.16
CA ASN A 85 -15.36 -11.02 5.25
C ASN A 85 -14.40 -10.12 4.43
N ARG A 86 -14.29 -8.82 4.73
CA ARG A 86 -13.56 -7.84 3.92
C ARG A 86 -12.37 -7.29 4.69
N VAL A 87 -11.17 -7.48 4.14
CA VAL A 87 -9.94 -6.91 4.70
C VAL A 87 -9.20 -6.09 3.65
N GLY A 88 -8.48 -5.07 4.11
CA GLY A 88 -7.61 -4.25 3.29
C GLY A 88 -6.20 -4.25 3.82
N LEU A 89 -5.22 -4.65 3.01
CA LEU A 89 -3.82 -4.58 3.38
C LEU A 89 -3.27 -3.18 3.08
N VAL A 90 -2.68 -2.57 4.09
CA VAL A 90 -2.19 -1.19 4.05
C VAL A 90 -0.69 -1.17 4.26
N ALA A 91 0.02 -0.48 3.38
CA ALA A 91 1.44 -0.19 3.48
C ALA A 91 1.82 0.91 2.48
N SER A 92 2.98 1.55 2.68
CA SER A 92 3.53 2.50 1.71
C SER A 92 3.89 1.82 0.37
N ALA A 93 4.23 0.52 0.41
CA ALA A 93 4.47 -0.31 -0.76
C ALA A 93 4.13 -1.78 -0.40
N VAL A 94 2.91 -2.19 -0.68
CA VAL A 94 2.39 -3.52 -0.29
C VAL A 94 3.18 -4.66 -0.94
N GLY A 95 3.49 -4.53 -2.22
CA GLY A 95 4.08 -5.62 -3.01
C GLY A 95 5.53 -5.99 -2.64
N ILE A 96 6.24 -5.12 -1.90
CA ILE A 96 7.61 -5.44 -1.43
C ILE A 96 7.64 -6.29 -0.17
N HIS A 97 6.49 -6.59 0.41
CA HIS A 97 6.44 -7.44 1.60
C HIS A 97 7.01 -8.83 1.26
N ARG A 98 7.97 -9.29 2.05
CA ARG A 98 8.69 -10.53 1.77
C ARG A 98 7.79 -11.74 1.64
N GLU A 99 6.74 -11.78 2.44
CA GLU A 99 5.80 -12.90 2.56
C GLU A 99 4.46 -12.58 1.90
N ILE A 100 4.43 -11.63 0.92
CA ILE A 100 3.15 -11.17 0.35
C ILE A 100 2.35 -12.31 -0.30
N GLU A 101 3.03 -13.27 -0.91
CA GLU A 101 2.36 -14.41 -1.54
C GLU A 101 1.80 -15.38 -0.50
N ASP A 102 2.55 -15.66 0.59
CA ASP A 102 2.05 -16.43 1.73
C ASP A 102 0.89 -15.72 2.45
N ILE A 103 0.97 -14.41 2.64
CA ILE A 103 -0.15 -13.62 3.17
C ILE A 103 -1.39 -13.79 2.31
N CYS A 104 -1.26 -13.65 1.00
CA CYS A 104 -2.38 -13.84 0.07
C CYS A 104 -2.98 -15.24 0.22
N GLU A 105 -2.16 -16.29 0.27
CA GLU A 105 -2.62 -17.67 0.44
C GLU A 105 -3.36 -17.90 1.77
N ARG A 106 -2.82 -17.35 2.86
CA ARG A 106 -3.44 -17.46 4.20
C ARG A 106 -4.80 -16.77 4.23
N LEU A 107 -4.90 -15.56 3.69
CA LEU A 107 -6.16 -14.82 3.63
C LEU A 107 -7.18 -15.49 2.69
N ASP A 108 -6.72 -16.09 1.62
CA ASP A 108 -7.55 -16.88 0.72
C ASP A 108 -8.13 -18.13 1.41
N ARG A 109 -7.35 -18.82 2.25
CA ARG A 109 -7.83 -19.95 3.06
C ARG A 109 -8.86 -19.53 4.11
N LEU A 110 -8.83 -18.29 4.56
CA LEU A 110 -9.83 -17.73 5.48
C LEU A 110 -11.11 -17.26 4.75
N ASP A 111 -11.18 -17.41 3.45
CA ASP A 111 -12.31 -16.94 2.63
C ASP A 111 -12.61 -15.45 2.85
N LEU A 112 -11.55 -14.63 2.82
CA LEU A 112 -11.61 -13.18 2.98
C LEU A 112 -11.50 -12.47 1.64
N ASP A 113 -12.32 -11.44 1.44
CA ASP A 113 -12.21 -10.51 0.33
C ASP A 113 -11.09 -9.53 0.60
N VAL A 114 -9.97 -9.69 -0.08
CA VAL A 114 -8.77 -8.88 0.10
C VAL A 114 -8.76 -7.70 -0.86
N SER A 115 -8.32 -6.53 -0.36
CA SER A 115 -7.97 -5.39 -1.20
C SER A 115 -6.58 -4.88 -0.86
N PHE A 116 -5.93 -4.28 -1.84
CA PHE A 116 -4.67 -3.57 -1.67
C PHE A 116 -4.86 -2.09 -1.93
N SER A 117 -4.02 -1.25 -1.32
CA SER A 117 -3.83 0.13 -1.78
C SER A 117 -3.24 0.16 -3.20
N SER A 118 -2.99 1.35 -3.77
CA SER A 118 -2.32 1.46 -5.08
C SER A 118 -0.98 0.71 -5.08
N LEU A 119 -0.72 -0.01 -6.17
CA LEU A 119 0.44 -0.88 -6.29
C LEU A 119 1.50 -0.26 -7.22
N ARG A 120 2.75 -0.54 -6.94
CA ARG A 120 3.84 -0.33 -7.88
C ARG A 120 3.90 -1.51 -8.85
N VAL A 121 3.97 -1.23 -10.14
CA VAL A 121 4.02 -2.25 -11.21
C VAL A 121 5.14 -3.28 -10.96
N GLU A 122 6.30 -2.78 -10.52
CA GLU A 122 7.50 -3.58 -10.31
C GLU A 122 7.37 -4.59 -9.17
N ASP A 123 6.47 -4.33 -8.23
CA ASP A 123 6.31 -5.10 -7.00
C ASP A 123 5.11 -6.06 -7.03
N VAL A 124 4.24 -5.94 -8.05
CA VAL A 124 3.06 -6.81 -8.13
C VAL A 124 3.48 -8.23 -8.46
N LYS A 125 3.02 -9.17 -7.63
CA LYS A 125 3.19 -10.60 -7.85
C LYS A 125 1.93 -11.20 -8.47
N PRO A 126 2.05 -12.25 -9.31
CA PRO A 126 0.89 -12.92 -9.89
C PRO A 126 -0.16 -13.32 -8.85
N ARG A 127 0.27 -13.84 -7.72
CA ARG A 127 -0.61 -14.25 -6.61
C ARG A 127 -1.49 -13.11 -6.08
N MET A 128 -0.97 -11.88 -6.04
CA MET A 128 -1.75 -10.71 -5.62
C MET A 128 -2.93 -10.46 -6.58
N ILE A 129 -2.70 -10.60 -7.90
CA ILE A 129 -3.75 -10.45 -8.91
C ILE A 129 -4.81 -11.54 -8.73
N GLU A 130 -4.41 -12.78 -8.53
CA GLU A 130 -5.30 -13.92 -8.30
C GLU A 130 -6.18 -13.70 -7.05
N THR A 131 -5.59 -13.26 -5.94
CA THR A 131 -6.31 -12.94 -4.72
C THR A 131 -7.33 -11.81 -4.91
N LEU A 132 -7.00 -10.75 -5.67
CA LEU A 132 -7.95 -9.70 -6.02
C LEU A 132 -9.12 -10.25 -6.85
N LEU A 133 -8.82 -11.07 -7.86
CA LEU A 133 -9.83 -11.67 -8.74
C LEU A 133 -10.77 -12.58 -7.97
N ARG A 134 -10.22 -13.39 -7.06
CA ARG A 134 -11.00 -14.26 -6.16
C ARG A 134 -11.90 -13.42 -5.24
N SER A 135 -11.42 -12.29 -4.76
CA SER A 135 -12.19 -11.30 -3.99
C SER A 135 -13.23 -10.52 -4.81
N GLY A 136 -13.49 -10.94 -6.05
CA GLY A 136 -14.46 -10.28 -6.94
C GLY A 136 -13.97 -8.94 -7.52
N GLN A 137 -12.74 -8.55 -7.28
CA GLN A 137 -12.20 -7.30 -7.79
C GLN A 137 -11.72 -7.48 -9.22
N ARG A 138 -12.11 -6.55 -10.07
CA ARG A 138 -11.74 -6.52 -11.50
C ARG A 138 -11.01 -5.24 -11.89
N ILE A 139 -10.70 -4.41 -10.90
CA ILE A 139 -10.02 -3.12 -11.07
C ILE A 139 -8.73 -3.15 -10.29
N LEU A 140 -7.62 -2.88 -10.95
CA LEU A 140 -6.32 -2.72 -10.30
C LEU A 140 -5.87 -1.27 -10.44
N THR A 141 -5.37 -0.69 -9.36
CA THR A 141 -4.83 0.67 -9.36
C THR A 141 -3.31 0.63 -9.32
N ILE A 142 -2.68 1.24 -10.31
CA ILE A 142 -1.23 1.41 -10.37
C ILE A 142 -0.88 2.89 -10.54
N ALA A 143 0.34 3.25 -10.16
CA ALA A 143 0.82 4.61 -10.20
C ALA A 143 2.10 4.74 -11.02
N PRO A 144 2.02 4.95 -12.36
CA PRO A 144 3.20 5.29 -13.16
C PRO A 144 3.81 6.65 -12.82
N GLU A 145 3.02 7.58 -12.32
CA GLU A 145 3.31 8.96 -11.88
C GLU A 145 3.57 9.94 -13.03
N ALA A 146 4.22 9.54 -14.11
CA ALA A 146 4.47 10.38 -15.27
C ALA A 146 4.31 9.60 -16.58
N GLY A 147 3.86 10.26 -17.64
CA GLY A 147 3.67 9.67 -18.97
C GLY A 147 5.00 9.29 -19.63
N ALA A 148 5.97 10.20 -19.64
CA ALA A 148 7.27 9.97 -20.27
C ALA A 148 8.20 9.13 -19.39
N GLU A 149 8.81 8.08 -19.96
CA GLU A 149 9.77 7.23 -19.29
C GLU A 149 10.96 8.01 -18.71
N ALA A 150 11.49 8.98 -19.47
CA ALA A 150 12.59 9.83 -19.01
C ALA A 150 12.22 10.60 -17.73
N LEU A 151 10.96 11.05 -17.63
CA LEU A 151 10.49 11.74 -16.44
C LEU A 151 10.31 10.77 -15.26
N ARG A 152 9.80 9.56 -15.49
CA ARG A 152 9.74 8.51 -14.46
C ARG A 152 11.12 8.19 -13.87
N ARG A 153 12.15 8.02 -14.72
CA ARG A 153 13.54 7.82 -14.27
C ARG A 153 14.04 8.98 -13.42
N ARG A 154 13.76 10.22 -13.84
CA ARG A 154 14.11 11.43 -13.06
C ARG A 154 13.44 11.44 -11.70
N LEU A 155 12.22 10.97 -11.59
CA LEU A 155 11.50 10.82 -10.33
C LEU A 155 12.01 9.65 -9.47
N ARG A 156 13.06 8.95 -9.89
CA ARG A 156 13.55 7.70 -9.28
C ARG A 156 12.48 6.61 -9.20
N LYS A 157 11.62 6.59 -10.19
CA LYS A 157 10.66 5.52 -10.42
C LYS A 157 11.02 4.86 -11.74
N ASP A 158 11.95 3.91 -11.68
CA ASP A 158 12.54 3.25 -12.85
C ASP A 158 11.58 2.22 -13.43
N LEU A 159 10.58 2.73 -14.12
CA LEU A 159 9.51 1.97 -14.76
C LEU A 159 9.49 2.31 -16.25
N SER A 160 9.91 1.37 -17.09
CA SER A 160 9.91 1.51 -18.56
C SER A 160 8.52 1.36 -19.17
N ASP A 161 8.33 1.90 -20.36
CA ASP A 161 7.08 1.73 -21.13
C ASP A 161 6.81 0.25 -21.41
N ALA A 162 7.82 -0.48 -21.87
CA ALA A 162 7.71 -1.92 -22.11
C ALA A 162 7.25 -2.70 -20.86
N ARG A 163 7.77 -2.34 -19.67
CA ARG A 163 7.35 -2.97 -18.43
C ARG A 163 5.89 -2.67 -18.07
N ILE A 164 5.41 -1.46 -18.37
CA ILE A 164 4.00 -1.11 -18.20
C ILE A 164 3.13 -1.93 -19.15
N GLU A 165 3.49 -1.99 -20.42
CA GLU A 165 2.77 -2.73 -21.45
C GLU A 165 2.67 -4.22 -21.13
N ASP A 166 3.80 -4.86 -20.78
CA ASP A 166 3.85 -6.25 -20.35
C ASP A 166 2.94 -6.50 -19.14
N PHE A 167 2.99 -5.61 -18.16
CA PHE A 167 2.18 -5.74 -16.96
C PHE A 167 0.68 -5.60 -17.27
N VAL A 168 0.32 -4.64 -18.13
CA VAL A 168 -1.06 -4.44 -18.58
C VAL A 168 -1.57 -5.71 -19.27
N ALA A 169 -0.81 -6.26 -20.22
CA ALA A 169 -1.16 -7.49 -20.91
C ALA A 169 -1.39 -8.65 -19.91
N GLN A 170 -0.46 -8.86 -18.98
CA GLN A 170 -0.58 -9.90 -17.96
C GLN A 170 -1.82 -9.72 -17.05
N CYS A 171 -2.21 -8.49 -16.72
CA CYS A 171 -3.40 -8.22 -15.94
C CYS A 171 -4.68 -8.62 -16.70
N PHE A 172 -4.78 -8.24 -17.96
CA PHE A 172 -5.96 -8.57 -18.79
C PHE A 172 -6.04 -10.07 -19.10
N GLU A 173 -4.92 -10.73 -19.40
CA GLU A 173 -4.85 -12.19 -19.59
C GLU A 173 -5.36 -12.96 -18.37
N ARG A 174 -5.14 -12.44 -17.16
CA ARG A 174 -5.64 -13.04 -15.91
C ARG A 174 -7.07 -12.70 -15.58
N GLY A 175 -7.70 -11.79 -16.32
CA GLY A 175 -9.14 -11.47 -16.16
C GLY A 175 -9.41 -10.17 -15.42
N MET A 176 -8.42 -9.27 -15.25
CA MET A 176 -8.69 -7.89 -14.90
C MET A 176 -9.44 -7.21 -16.06
N ILE A 177 -10.37 -6.32 -15.72
CA ILE A 177 -11.21 -5.64 -16.73
C ILE A 177 -10.78 -4.17 -16.86
N HIS A 178 -10.36 -3.56 -15.77
CA HIS A 178 -9.96 -2.16 -15.74
C HIS A 178 -8.65 -1.97 -15.01
N LEU A 179 -7.82 -1.04 -15.52
CA LEU A 179 -6.67 -0.51 -14.83
C LEU A 179 -6.91 0.97 -14.55
N LYS A 180 -6.76 1.37 -13.30
CA LYS A 180 -6.77 2.77 -12.89
C LYS A 180 -5.32 3.23 -12.77
N LEU A 181 -4.97 4.25 -13.54
CA LEU A 181 -3.62 4.80 -13.60
C LEU A 181 -3.56 6.15 -12.89
N TYR A 182 -2.61 6.33 -11.99
CA TYR A 182 -2.36 7.63 -11.37
C TYR A 182 -1.18 8.32 -12.03
N TYR A 183 -1.42 9.57 -12.42
CA TYR A 183 -0.43 10.47 -12.99
C TYR A 183 -0.42 11.79 -12.23
N MET A 184 0.76 12.34 -12.02
CA MET A 184 0.95 13.71 -11.54
C MET A 184 1.02 14.65 -12.75
N ILE A 185 0.59 15.87 -12.55
CA ILE A 185 0.62 16.95 -13.57
C ILE A 185 1.45 18.10 -13.03
N GLY A 186 2.21 18.77 -13.90
CA GLY A 186 3.02 19.94 -13.54
C GLY A 186 4.38 19.57 -12.93
N LEU A 187 4.88 18.38 -13.23
CA LEU A 187 6.21 17.96 -12.80
C LEU A 187 7.30 18.78 -13.50
N PRO A 188 8.41 19.13 -12.82
CA PRO A 188 9.52 19.84 -13.45
C PRO A 188 10.07 19.06 -14.65
N GLY A 189 10.02 19.69 -15.84
CA GLY A 189 10.45 19.10 -17.11
C GLY A 189 9.38 18.27 -17.82
N GLU A 190 8.15 18.36 -17.38
CA GLU A 190 6.99 17.86 -18.14
C GLU A 190 6.72 18.79 -19.34
N THR A 191 6.44 18.25 -20.52
CA THR A 191 6.19 18.97 -21.78
C THR A 191 4.81 18.63 -22.32
#